data_a818f58eff416213af73a73c0c82b5f0
#
_entry.id   a818f58eff416213af73a73c0c82b5f0
#
_cell.length_a   1.000
_cell.length_b   1.000
_cell.length_c   1.000
_cell.angle_alpha   90.00
_cell.angle_beta   90.00
_cell.angle_gamma   90.00
#
_symmetry.space_group_name_H-M   'P 1'
#
loop_
_entity.id
_entity.type
_entity.pdbx_description
1 polymer ?
#
loop_
_entity_poly.entity_id
_entity_poly.type
_entity_poly.pdbx_seq_one_letter_code
_entity_poly.pdbx_strand_id
1 'polypeptide(L)'
;MKSVCFYFKIHQPYRLKRYRFFDIGNDHYYYDDFADDEIITRIARNSYMPMADTLLEMINRGNGDFKCALSISGTAIEQLQMYVPECIDKLRQLADTGCVEFLSGTYSHSLASLEDPEEFMREVKAHDDLIYRLFGRKPSVFANTELIYDDDIAMLIASMGFKTCLTVGAKHVLGWKSPNYVYRACTAPKLKLLLTNDKLAEDISMNFNNPEWDEYPLTADKYISWIASLPEEEQVVNLFMSMDTFGSFLPAGTGIFEFMKALPVFGKEMGVQFTTPSDAVAKLKPVDEISVPYPISDIDEARDVSAWKGNELQREALSKLYAVAERVSLCDDRRLKQDWEYLQSSDHFYYMSTKNMADGASHAAFSPYDSPFAAFTNYMNVLADFLVRVEEQYPESIDNEELNSLLLTIRNQAAEISSLKKEVTSLRTDVMNAEEKLPETPEATAAPAKPARKPRAKKAETAAKAEPAAAKAPAKRGRKKAE
;
A
#
# COMPACT_ATOMS: atom_id res chain seq x y z
N MET A 1 22.17 5.88 -19.68
CA MET A 1 20.92 5.20 -20.09
C MET A 1 19.85 5.61 -19.07
N LYS A 2 18.70 6.09 -19.52
CA LYS A 2 17.57 6.50 -18.65
C LYS A 2 16.77 5.29 -18.22
N SER A 3 16.31 5.26 -16.98
CA SER A 3 15.42 4.23 -16.44
C SER A 3 14.03 4.82 -16.22
N VAL A 4 12.99 4.13 -16.66
CA VAL A 4 11.59 4.50 -16.40
C VAL A 4 10.96 3.42 -15.56
N CYS A 5 10.34 3.82 -14.46
CA CYS A 5 9.52 2.97 -13.61
C CYS A 5 8.05 3.38 -13.77
N PHE A 6 7.25 2.53 -14.38
CA PHE A 6 5.79 2.67 -14.36
C PHE A 6 5.21 2.02 -13.13
N TYR A 7 4.32 2.74 -12.45
CA TYR A 7 3.57 2.28 -11.28
C TYR A 7 2.08 2.41 -11.57
N PHE A 8 1.36 1.30 -11.50
CA PHE A 8 -0.08 1.28 -11.73
C PHE A 8 -0.79 1.02 -10.39
N LYS A 9 -1.64 1.98 -9.99
CA LYS A 9 -2.47 1.86 -8.80
C LYS A 9 -3.78 1.17 -9.15
N ILE A 10 -4.17 0.16 -8.36
CA ILE A 10 -5.48 -0.49 -8.38
C ILE A 10 -6.08 -0.32 -7.00
N HIS A 11 -7.16 0.44 -6.90
CA HIS A 11 -7.88 0.62 -5.65
C HIS A 11 -9.37 0.75 -5.90
N GLN A 12 -10.18 0.10 -5.05
CA GLN A 12 -11.62 0.28 -4.96
C GLN A 12 -12.05 0.14 -3.49
N PRO A 13 -12.78 1.14 -2.94
CA PRO A 13 -13.34 1.05 -1.60
C PRO A 13 -14.58 0.16 -1.59
N TYR A 14 -14.97 -0.35 -0.42
CA TYR A 14 -16.33 -0.83 -0.21
C TYR A 14 -17.25 0.38 0.00
N ARG A 15 -18.28 0.48 -0.82
CA ARG A 15 -19.23 1.59 -0.80
C ARG A 15 -20.28 1.38 0.25
N LEU A 16 -20.58 2.44 1.02
CA LEU A 16 -21.63 2.40 2.01
C LEU A 16 -22.98 2.56 1.33
N LYS A 17 -23.92 1.66 1.65
CA LYS A 17 -25.30 1.84 1.25
C LYS A 17 -25.92 3.07 1.95
N ARG A 18 -27.08 3.52 1.48
CA ARG A 18 -27.83 4.55 2.18
C ARG A 18 -28.23 4.06 3.56
N TYR A 19 -27.66 4.68 4.61
CA TYR A 19 -27.87 4.33 6.01
C TYR A 19 -28.48 5.50 6.78
N ARG A 20 -29.63 5.29 7.42
CA ARG A 20 -30.40 6.35 8.06
C ARG A 20 -30.24 6.29 9.57
N PHE A 21 -30.55 7.38 10.24
CA PHE A 21 -30.57 7.45 11.69
C PHE A 21 -31.40 6.32 12.36
N PHE A 22 -32.53 5.92 11.74
CA PHE A 22 -33.39 4.85 12.26
C PHE A 22 -32.84 3.43 12.03
N ASP A 23 -31.81 3.29 11.24
CA ASP A 23 -31.17 1.99 11.00
C ASP A 23 -30.14 1.67 12.10
N ILE A 24 -29.68 2.68 12.86
CA ILE A 24 -28.75 2.55 13.99
C ILE A 24 -29.33 1.63 15.04
N GLY A 25 -28.55 0.61 15.45
CA GLY A 25 -28.95 -0.43 16.39
C GLY A 25 -29.89 -1.50 15.82
N ASN A 26 -30.28 -1.41 14.55
CA ASN A 26 -31.21 -2.34 13.92
C ASN A 26 -30.63 -3.06 12.70
N ASP A 27 -29.71 -2.44 11.96
CA ASP A 27 -29.08 -2.99 10.77
C ASP A 27 -27.57 -2.79 10.84
N HIS A 28 -26.83 -3.88 10.98
CA HIS A 28 -25.38 -3.90 11.14
C HIS A 28 -24.65 -4.25 9.83
N TYR A 29 -25.33 -4.15 8.69
CA TYR A 29 -24.73 -4.32 7.38
C TYR A 29 -24.69 -2.99 6.64
N TYR A 30 -23.49 -2.53 6.29
CA TYR A 30 -23.27 -1.13 5.86
C TYR A 30 -23.07 -0.96 4.35
N TYR A 31 -22.81 -2.04 3.61
CA TYR A 31 -22.24 -1.98 2.26
C TYR A 31 -23.30 -2.12 1.16
N ASP A 32 -23.01 -1.53 -0.01
CA ASP A 32 -23.78 -1.63 -1.24
C ASP A 32 -23.11 -2.64 -2.19
N ASP A 33 -23.35 -3.92 -1.93
CA ASP A 33 -22.78 -5.02 -2.73
C ASP A 33 -23.13 -4.93 -4.21
N PHE A 34 -24.31 -4.38 -4.53
CA PHE A 34 -24.72 -4.24 -5.92
C PHE A 34 -23.89 -3.19 -6.65
N ALA A 35 -23.65 -2.04 -6.02
CA ALA A 35 -22.81 -1.00 -6.57
C ALA A 35 -21.36 -1.46 -6.67
N ASP A 36 -20.86 -2.18 -5.67
CA ASP A 36 -19.48 -2.71 -5.67
C ASP A 36 -19.28 -3.73 -6.78
N ASP A 37 -20.21 -4.71 -6.95
CA ASP A 37 -20.16 -5.68 -8.06
C ASP A 37 -20.21 -4.97 -9.43
N GLU A 38 -21.18 -4.08 -9.65
CA GLU A 38 -21.32 -3.37 -10.92
C GLU A 38 -20.04 -2.59 -11.28
N ILE A 39 -19.51 -1.84 -10.33
CA ILE A 39 -18.37 -0.96 -10.56
C ILE A 39 -17.09 -1.77 -10.78
N ILE A 40 -16.77 -2.71 -9.87
CA ILE A 40 -15.54 -3.49 -9.99
C ILE A 40 -15.54 -4.37 -11.25
N THR A 41 -16.69 -4.98 -11.58
CA THR A 41 -16.85 -5.78 -12.81
C THR A 41 -16.64 -4.94 -14.06
N ARG A 42 -17.23 -3.75 -14.11
CA ARG A 42 -17.09 -2.82 -15.24
C ARG A 42 -15.65 -2.37 -15.42
N ILE A 43 -14.99 -1.95 -14.33
CA ILE A 43 -13.61 -1.47 -14.36
C ILE A 43 -12.66 -2.61 -14.71
N ALA A 44 -12.81 -3.77 -14.08
CA ALA A 44 -11.97 -4.91 -14.37
C ALA A 44 -12.02 -5.30 -15.86
N ARG A 45 -13.22 -5.32 -16.46
CA ARG A 45 -13.39 -5.66 -17.88
C ARG A 45 -12.88 -4.58 -18.84
N ASN A 46 -13.07 -3.32 -18.50
CA ASN A 46 -12.71 -2.21 -19.39
C ASN A 46 -11.24 -1.78 -19.24
N SER A 47 -10.65 -1.96 -18.06
CA SER A 47 -9.34 -1.45 -17.71
C SER A 47 -8.38 -2.53 -17.22
N TYR A 48 -8.62 -3.15 -16.06
CA TYR A 48 -7.59 -3.99 -15.41
C TYR A 48 -7.20 -5.21 -16.23
N MET A 49 -8.16 -5.92 -16.80
CA MET A 49 -7.88 -7.10 -17.63
C MET A 49 -7.23 -6.74 -18.97
N PRO A 50 -7.74 -5.75 -19.77
CA PRO A 50 -7.08 -5.33 -20.98
C PRO A 50 -5.67 -4.75 -20.74
N MET A 51 -5.47 -4.02 -19.64
CA MET A 51 -4.15 -3.51 -19.31
C MET A 51 -3.20 -4.62 -18.88
N ALA A 52 -3.66 -5.60 -18.09
CA ALA A 52 -2.86 -6.78 -17.76
C ALA A 52 -2.45 -7.58 -18.99
N ASP A 53 -3.36 -7.78 -19.95
CA ASP A 53 -3.03 -8.40 -21.23
C ASP A 53 -2.01 -7.59 -22.03
N THR A 54 -2.14 -6.27 -22.03
CA THR A 54 -1.19 -5.36 -22.68
C THR A 54 0.20 -5.47 -22.05
N LEU A 55 0.29 -5.46 -20.72
CA LEU A 55 1.55 -5.63 -19.99
C LEU A 55 2.19 -7.00 -20.26
N LEU A 56 1.40 -8.08 -20.26
CA LEU A 56 1.88 -9.42 -20.62
C LEU A 56 2.42 -9.47 -22.05
N GLU A 57 1.73 -8.82 -22.98
CA GLU A 57 2.18 -8.73 -24.38
C GLU A 57 3.50 -7.97 -24.49
N MET A 58 3.63 -6.82 -23.82
CA MET A 58 4.86 -6.01 -23.80
C MET A 58 6.05 -6.79 -23.20
N ILE A 59 5.83 -7.50 -22.10
CA ILE A 59 6.86 -8.32 -21.44
C ILE A 59 7.29 -9.46 -22.34
N ASN A 60 6.35 -10.19 -22.94
CA ASN A 60 6.64 -11.36 -23.77
C ASN A 60 7.33 -10.97 -25.09
N ARG A 61 6.88 -9.91 -25.75
CA ARG A 61 7.52 -9.40 -26.99
C ARG A 61 8.92 -8.88 -26.75
N GLY A 62 9.17 -8.27 -25.59
CA GLY A 62 10.46 -7.72 -25.20
C GLY A 62 11.39 -8.73 -24.52
N ASN A 63 11.03 -10.03 -24.40
CA ASN A 63 11.79 -11.02 -23.63
C ASN A 63 12.16 -10.54 -22.22
N GLY A 64 11.25 -9.80 -21.56
CA GLY A 64 11.46 -9.26 -20.22
C GLY A 64 12.19 -7.91 -20.16
N ASP A 65 12.42 -7.24 -21.28
CA ASP A 65 13.00 -5.89 -21.33
C ASP A 65 12.03 -4.83 -20.75
N PHE A 66 10.71 -5.08 -20.76
CA PHE A 66 9.73 -4.23 -20.10
C PHE A 66 9.45 -4.73 -18.70
N LYS A 67 9.58 -3.83 -17.73
CA LYS A 67 9.27 -4.07 -16.33
C LYS A 67 8.46 -2.91 -15.77
N CYS A 68 7.62 -3.19 -14.76
CA CYS A 68 6.80 -2.19 -14.08
C CYS A 68 6.52 -2.59 -12.62
N ALA A 69 5.73 -1.77 -11.92
CA ALA A 69 5.26 -2.05 -10.57
C ALA A 69 3.73 -1.90 -10.45
N LEU A 70 3.12 -2.66 -9.54
CA LEU A 70 1.71 -2.60 -9.21
C LEU A 70 1.52 -2.28 -7.72
N SER A 71 0.67 -1.31 -7.43
CA SER A 71 0.16 -1.01 -6.10
C SER A 71 -1.31 -1.40 -6.05
N ILE A 72 -1.68 -2.41 -5.27
CA ILE A 72 -3.05 -2.93 -5.24
C ILE A 72 -3.51 -2.96 -3.79
N SER A 73 -4.62 -2.28 -3.45
CA SER A 73 -5.18 -2.33 -2.09
C SER A 73 -5.80 -3.69 -1.76
N GLY A 74 -5.81 -4.04 -0.48
CA GLY A 74 -6.45 -5.28 0.01
C GLY A 74 -7.93 -5.32 -0.33
N THR A 75 -8.65 -4.21 -0.14
CA THR A 75 -10.08 -4.07 -0.47
C THR A 75 -10.38 -4.31 -1.95
N ALA A 76 -9.52 -3.79 -2.85
CA ALA A 76 -9.66 -4.07 -4.28
C ALA A 76 -9.41 -5.56 -4.62
N ILE A 77 -8.41 -6.18 -3.97
CA ILE A 77 -8.14 -7.62 -4.14
C ILE A 77 -9.34 -8.45 -3.69
N GLU A 78 -9.94 -8.13 -2.54
CA GLU A 78 -11.12 -8.86 -2.04
C GLU A 78 -12.30 -8.76 -3.01
N GLN A 79 -12.61 -7.57 -3.50
CA GLN A 79 -13.67 -7.37 -4.47
C GLN A 79 -13.37 -8.11 -5.79
N LEU A 80 -12.13 -8.06 -6.29
CA LEU A 80 -11.75 -8.81 -7.49
C LEU A 80 -11.85 -10.33 -7.28
N GLN A 81 -11.46 -10.84 -6.10
CA GLN A 81 -11.61 -12.27 -5.79
C GLN A 81 -13.09 -12.69 -5.73
N MET A 82 -13.96 -11.80 -5.26
CA MET A 82 -15.39 -12.08 -5.11
C MET A 82 -16.15 -11.99 -6.44
N TYR A 83 -15.94 -10.93 -7.21
CA TYR A 83 -16.77 -10.60 -8.36
C TYR A 83 -16.11 -10.89 -9.72
N VAL A 84 -14.76 -10.82 -9.82
CA VAL A 84 -14.01 -10.98 -11.08
C VAL A 84 -12.73 -11.79 -10.84
N PRO A 85 -12.81 -13.04 -10.38
CA PRO A 85 -11.63 -13.84 -10.01
C PRO A 85 -10.65 -14.05 -11.17
N GLU A 86 -11.12 -14.04 -12.42
CA GLU A 86 -10.26 -14.10 -13.60
C GLU A 86 -9.27 -12.92 -13.72
N CYS A 87 -9.58 -11.77 -13.11
CA CYS A 87 -8.65 -10.65 -13.04
C CYS A 87 -7.46 -11.01 -12.12
N ILE A 88 -7.71 -11.65 -10.98
CA ILE A 88 -6.65 -12.12 -10.08
C ILE A 88 -5.74 -13.14 -10.78
N ASP A 89 -6.30 -14.01 -11.62
CA ASP A 89 -5.51 -14.97 -12.38
C ASP A 89 -4.58 -14.29 -13.41
N LYS A 90 -5.02 -13.18 -14.03
CA LYS A 90 -4.17 -12.37 -14.88
C LYS A 90 -3.05 -11.66 -14.09
N LEU A 91 -3.36 -11.15 -12.90
CA LEU A 91 -2.35 -10.56 -12.03
C LEU A 91 -1.30 -11.58 -11.56
N ARG A 92 -1.71 -12.84 -11.32
CA ARG A 92 -0.78 -13.95 -11.05
C ARG A 92 0.14 -14.22 -12.25
N GLN A 93 -0.42 -14.26 -13.46
CA GLN A 93 0.39 -14.41 -14.67
C GLN A 93 1.44 -13.30 -14.79
N LEU A 94 1.09 -12.05 -14.48
CA LEU A 94 2.04 -10.95 -14.41
C LEU A 94 3.13 -11.18 -13.36
N ALA A 95 2.76 -11.65 -12.15
CA ALA A 95 3.72 -11.98 -11.09
C ALA A 95 4.69 -13.08 -11.51
N ASP A 96 4.20 -14.10 -12.22
CA ASP A 96 5.00 -15.25 -12.68
C ASP A 96 6.05 -14.87 -13.71
N THR A 97 5.86 -13.77 -14.46
CA THR A 97 6.87 -13.26 -15.39
C THR A 97 8.16 -12.81 -14.70
N GLY A 98 8.09 -12.43 -13.42
CA GLY A 98 9.21 -11.82 -12.70
C GLY A 98 9.55 -10.39 -13.14
N CYS A 99 8.76 -9.80 -14.04
CA CYS A 99 8.95 -8.45 -14.57
C CYS A 99 8.05 -7.40 -13.90
N VAL A 100 7.17 -7.82 -12.99
CA VAL A 100 6.26 -6.95 -12.26
C VAL A 100 6.56 -7.01 -10.78
N GLU A 101 6.83 -5.86 -10.16
CA GLU A 101 7.05 -5.71 -8.73
C GLU A 101 5.76 -5.26 -8.05
N PHE A 102 5.31 -6.01 -7.02
CA PHE A 102 4.18 -5.61 -6.20
C PHE A 102 4.68 -4.75 -5.05
N LEU A 103 4.05 -3.59 -4.87
CA LEU A 103 4.39 -2.65 -3.82
C LEU A 103 3.67 -2.98 -2.53
N SER A 104 4.28 -2.62 -1.41
CA SER A 104 3.64 -2.57 -0.10
C SER A 104 2.83 -1.28 0.05
N GLY A 105 1.77 -1.34 0.83
CA GLY A 105 0.91 -0.20 1.15
C GLY A 105 -0.04 -0.53 2.29
N THR A 106 -1.01 0.35 2.58
CA THR A 106 -2.08 0.07 3.54
C THR A 106 -3.11 -0.90 2.92
N TYR A 107 -3.67 -1.78 3.76
CA TYR A 107 -4.65 -2.77 3.32
C TYR A 107 -5.91 -2.13 2.75
N SER A 108 -6.48 -1.20 3.50
CA SER A 108 -7.76 -0.55 3.20
C SER A 108 -7.62 0.75 2.41
N HIS A 109 -6.41 1.07 1.94
CA HIS A 109 -6.12 2.40 1.39
C HIS A 109 -6.48 3.51 2.38
N SER A 110 -6.13 3.32 3.63
CA SER A 110 -6.51 4.14 4.78
C SER A 110 -5.63 5.36 4.96
N LEU A 111 -6.06 6.26 5.85
CA LEU A 111 -5.27 7.38 6.35
C LEU A 111 -4.57 7.08 7.68
N ALA A 112 -4.44 5.81 8.05
CA ALA A 112 -3.85 5.39 9.33
C ALA A 112 -2.44 5.95 9.55
N SER A 113 -1.67 6.17 8.48
CA SER A 113 -0.34 6.80 8.56
C SER A 113 -0.35 8.21 9.16
N LEU A 114 -1.50 8.91 9.12
CA LEU A 114 -1.71 10.27 9.65
C LEU A 114 -2.39 10.28 11.02
N GLU A 115 -3.02 9.16 11.43
CA GLU A 115 -3.90 9.12 12.59
C GLU A 115 -3.42 8.15 13.68
N ASP A 116 -3.00 6.94 13.30
CA ASP A 116 -2.62 5.88 14.23
C ASP A 116 -1.46 5.02 13.68
N PRO A 117 -0.23 5.23 14.18
CA PRO A 117 0.95 4.48 13.74
C PRO A 117 0.86 2.96 13.98
N GLU A 118 0.14 2.49 15.01
CA GLU A 118 0.02 1.06 15.29
C GLU A 118 -0.92 0.40 14.29
N GLU A 119 -2.04 1.04 14.01
CA GLU A 119 -2.97 0.61 12.98
C GLU A 119 -2.32 0.63 11.59
N PHE A 120 -1.57 1.70 11.28
CA PHE A 120 -0.80 1.77 10.04
C PHE A 120 0.14 0.56 9.87
N MET A 121 0.92 0.24 10.91
CA MET A 121 1.82 -0.93 10.85
C MET A 121 1.06 -2.25 10.73
N ARG A 122 -0.12 -2.37 11.37
CA ARG A 122 -0.98 -3.54 11.26
C ARG A 122 -1.49 -3.74 9.84
N GLU A 123 -2.03 -2.67 9.24
CA GLU A 123 -2.54 -2.71 7.87
C GLU A 123 -1.45 -3.06 6.86
N VAL A 124 -0.29 -2.43 6.94
CA VAL A 124 0.84 -2.72 6.04
C VAL A 124 1.25 -4.19 6.13
N LYS A 125 1.32 -4.73 7.34
CA LYS A 125 1.64 -6.14 7.53
C LYS A 125 0.57 -7.06 6.93
N ALA A 126 -0.71 -6.77 7.17
CA ALA A 126 -1.83 -7.54 6.61
C ALA A 126 -1.81 -7.53 5.07
N HIS A 127 -1.51 -6.37 4.49
CA HIS A 127 -1.36 -6.19 3.06
C HIS A 127 -0.19 -7.02 2.50
N ASP A 128 0.99 -6.94 3.09
CA ASP A 128 2.17 -7.70 2.67
C ASP A 128 1.93 -9.21 2.73
N ASP A 129 1.26 -9.68 3.78
CA ASP A 129 0.89 -11.10 3.94
C ASP A 129 -0.12 -11.53 2.86
N LEU A 130 -1.06 -10.65 2.46
CA LEU A 130 -2.01 -10.89 1.38
C LEU A 130 -1.29 -10.99 0.02
N ILE A 131 -0.44 -10.02 -0.30
CA ILE A 131 0.34 -10.00 -1.55
C ILE A 131 1.23 -11.25 -1.65
N TYR A 132 1.93 -11.60 -0.58
CA TYR A 132 2.76 -12.80 -0.55
C TYR A 132 1.95 -14.09 -0.78
N ARG A 133 0.80 -14.21 -0.13
CA ARG A 133 -0.09 -15.38 -0.24
C ARG A 133 -0.63 -15.55 -1.66
N LEU A 134 -0.97 -14.46 -2.35
CA LEU A 134 -1.61 -14.51 -3.67
C LEU A 134 -0.63 -14.59 -4.83
N PHE A 135 0.50 -13.89 -4.71
CA PHE A 135 1.43 -13.69 -5.83
C PHE A 135 2.83 -14.27 -5.56
N GLY A 136 3.07 -14.85 -4.36
CA GLY A 136 4.35 -15.46 -4.00
C GLY A 136 5.53 -14.47 -3.93
N ARG A 137 5.24 -13.16 -3.91
CA ARG A 137 6.25 -12.08 -3.90
C ARG A 137 6.11 -11.27 -2.62
N LYS A 138 7.20 -11.14 -1.88
CA LYS A 138 7.22 -10.26 -0.71
C LYS A 138 7.53 -8.83 -1.19
N PRO A 139 6.67 -7.85 -0.89
CA PRO A 139 6.93 -6.46 -1.24
C PRO A 139 8.22 -5.94 -0.58
N SER A 140 8.97 -5.12 -1.29
CA SER A 140 10.23 -4.53 -0.80
C SER A 140 10.28 -3.01 -0.92
N VAL A 141 9.39 -2.44 -1.73
CA VAL A 141 9.21 -1.01 -1.91
C VAL A 141 7.84 -0.62 -1.38
N PHE A 142 7.80 0.45 -0.62
CA PHE A 142 6.59 0.97 -0.01
C PHE A 142 6.01 2.14 -0.83
N ALA A 143 4.70 2.13 -1.01
CA ALA A 143 3.93 3.26 -1.55
C ALA A 143 2.67 3.44 -0.71
N ASN A 144 2.58 4.57 0.00
CA ASN A 144 1.45 4.84 0.87
C ASN A 144 0.19 5.19 0.07
N THR A 145 -0.96 5.20 0.76
CA THR A 145 -2.21 5.78 0.28
C THR A 145 -1.93 7.14 -0.34
N GLU A 146 -2.32 7.32 -1.62
CA GLU A 146 -2.13 8.54 -2.41
C GLU A 146 -0.73 9.17 -2.23
N LEU A 147 0.29 8.31 -2.13
CA LEU A 147 1.69 8.67 -1.93
C LEU A 147 1.94 9.59 -0.73
N ILE A 148 1.04 9.60 0.28
CA ILE A 148 1.18 10.41 1.49
C ILE A 148 2.51 10.10 2.18
N TYR A 149 3.27 11.16 2.46
CA TYR A 149 4.60 11.06 3.01
C TYR A 149 4.96 12.29 3.83
N ASP A 150 5.64 12.08 4.94
CA ASP A 150 6.39 13.06 5.71
C ASP A 150 7.58 12.40 6.43
N ASP A 151 8.31 13.19 7.20
CA ASP A 151 9.50 12.73 7.91
C ASP A 151 9.18 11.73 9.05
N ASP A 152 7.98 11.79 9.65
CA ASP A 152 7.53 10.84 10.69
C ASP A 152 7.11 9.51 10.04
N ILE A 153 6.40 9.55 8.94
CA ILE A 153 6.04 8.36 8.14
C ILE A 153 7.32 7.67 7.66
N ALA A 154 8.35 8.43 7.26
CA ALA A 154 9.66 7.86 6.87
C ALA A 154 10.28 7.02 7.99
N MET A 155 10.22 7.49 9.24
CA MET A 155 10.72 6.73 10.39
C MET A 155 9.92 5.45 10.63
N LEU A 156 8.59 5.51 10.50
CA LEU A 156 7.73 4.33 10.64
C LEU A 156 8.05 3.28 9.58
N ILE A 157 8.11 3.67 8.31
CA ILE A 157 8.44 2.78 7.18
C ILE A 157 9.82 2.14 7.38
N ALA A 158 10.82 2.93 7.76
CA ALA A 158 12.16 2.43 8.02
C ALA A 158 12.19 1.43 9.18
N SER A 159 11.43 1.68 10.26
CA SER A 159 11.32 0.76 11.41
C SER A 159 10.71 -0.59 11.05
N MET A 160 9.83 -0.62 10.05
CA MET A 160 9.24 -1.83 9.49
C MET A 160 10.21 -2.60 8.58
N GLY A 161 11.38 -2.04 8.29
CA GLY A 161 12.45 -2.68 7.52
C GLY A 161 12.45 -2.35 6.03
N PHE A 162 11.59 -1.45 5.55
CA PHE A 162 11.64 -0.97 4.18
C PHE A 162 12.88 -0.11 3.94
N LYS A 163 13.45 -0.25 2.76
CA LYS A 163 14.65 0.50 2.33
C LYS A 163 14.37 1.44 1.17
N THR A 164 13.16 1.38 0.62
CA THR A 164 12.73 2.20 -0.52
C THR A 164 11.27 2.59 -0.35
N CYS A 165 10.98 3.86 -0.55
CA CYS A 165 9.63 4.42 -0.57
C CYS A 165 9.43 5.23 -1.85
N LEU A 166 8.26 5.06 -2.48
CA LEU A 166 7.76 5.93 -3.54
C LEU A 166 6.92 7.04 -2.90
N THR A 167 7.14 8.27 -3.28
CA THR A 167 6.33 9.43 -2.89
C THR A 167 6.27 10.47 -3.99
N VAL A 168 5.51 11.54 -3.80
CA VAL A 168 5.27 12.57 -4.80
C VAL A 168 6.46 13.52 -4.97
N GLY A 169 6.72 13.92 -6.22
CA GLY A 169 7.72 14.94 -6.56
C GLY A 169 7.21 16.37 -6.35
N ALA A 170 6.75 16.71 -5.13
CA ALA A 170 6.13 18.00 -4.82
C ALA A 170 7.11 19.16 -5.00
N LYS A 171 6.76 20.13 -5.86
CA LYS A 171 7.62 21.28 -6.21
C LYS A 171 7.99 22.15 -5.02
N HIS A 172 7.10 22.34 -4.05
CA HIS A 172 7.37 23.14 -2.86
C HIS A 172 8.39 22.49 -1.91
N VAL A 173 8.55 21.15 -1.97
CA VAL A 173 9.58 20.39 -1.25
C VAL A 173 10.88 20.37 -2.06
N LEU A 174 10.79 20.08 -3.35
CA LEU A 174 11.94 19.96 -4.22
C LEU A 174 12.62 21.31 -4.51
N GLY A 175 11.86 22.40 -4.55
CA GLY A 175 12.35 23.70 -5.01
C GLY A 175 12.87 23.61 -6.45
N TRP A 176 14.20 23.76 -6.60
CA TRP A 176 14.88 23.68 -7.90
C TRP A 176 15.38 22.27 -8.26
N LYS A 177 15.28 21.31 -7.32
CA LYS A 177 15.73 19.92 -7.54
C LYS A 177 14.77 19.18 -8.49
N SER A 178 15.32 18.28 -9.29
CA SER A 178 14.51 17.42 -10.17
C SER A 178 13.98 16.19 -9.41
N PRO A 179 12.78 15.70 -9.70
CA PRO A 179 12.27 14.43 -9.17
C PRO A 179 12.97 13.20 -9.76
N ASN A 180 13.74 13.35 -10.83
CA ASN A 180 14.30 12.25 -11.62
C ASN A 180 15.64 11.72 -11.05
N TYR A 181 15.81 11.81 -9.74
CA TYR A 181 16.94 11.25 -8.98
C TYR A 181 16.45 10.33 -7.88
N VAL A 182 17.34 9.49 -7.38
CA VAL A 182 17.13 8.81 -6.10
C VAL A 182 17.57 9.75 -4.99
N TYR A 183 16.72 9.91 -3.99
CA TYR A 183 17.02 10.68 -2.77
C TYR A 183 17.06 9.76 -1.55
N ARG A 184 17.34 10.31 -0.38
CA ARG A 184 17.20 9.64 0.91
C ARG A 184 16.37 10.49 1.87
N ALA A 185 15.68 9.84 2.78
CA ALA A 185 14.96 10.53 3.85
C ALA A 185 15.94 11.13 4.86
N CYS A 186 15.71 12.38 5.30
CA CYS A 186 16.60 13.03 6.27
C CYS A 186 16.52 12.38 7.65
N THR A 187 15.34 11.90 8.07
CA THR A 187 15.10 11.25 9.37
C THR A 187 15.46 9.77 9.38
N ALA A 188 15.50 9.14 8.19
CA ALA A 188 15.84 7.73 8.01
C ALA A 188 16.83 7.57 6.83
N PRO A 189 18.13 7.85 6.99
CA PRO A 189 19.08 7.93 5.87
C PRO A 189 19.27 6.65 5.05
N LYS A 190 18.88 5.48 5.60
CA LYS A 190 18.86 4.19 4.87
C LYS A 190 17.66 4.03 3.96
N LEU A 191 16.61 4.83 4.14
CA LEU A 191 15.42 4.82 3.31
C LEU A 191 15.66 5.67 2.07
N LYS A 192 15.72 5.01 0.92
CA LYS A 192 15.78 5.66 -0.38
C LYS A 192 14.39 6.13 -0.81
N LEU A 193 14.33 7.31 -1.38
CA LEU A 193 13.10 7.92 -1.90
C LEU A 193 13.16 7.94 -3.42
N LEU A 194 12.11 7.43 -4.04
CA LEU A 194 11.78 7.60 -5.45
C LEU A 194 10.65 8.62 -5.52
N LEU A 195 10.81 9.65 -6.34
CA LEU A 195 9.85 10.74 -6.47
C LEU A 195 9.16 10.67 -7.81
N THR A 196 7.84 10.90 -7.84
CA THR A 196 7.07 10.88 -9.09
C THR A 196 7.42 12.09 -9.97
N ASN A 197 7.41 11.86 -11.28
CA ASN A 197 7.40 12.94 -12.27
C ASN A 197 5.95 13.16 -12.71
N ASP A 198 5.24 14.02 -11.96
CA ASP A 198 3.81 14.25 -12.14
C ASP A 198 3.52 14.78 -13.53
N LYS A 199 4.33 15.71 -14.05
CA LYS A 199 4.12 16.28 -15.39
C LYS A 199 4.05 15.20 -16.47
N LEU A 200 5.03 14.29 -16.49
CA LEU A 200 5.05 13.21 -17.48
C LEU A 200 3.92 12.20 -17.26
N ALA A 201 3.52 11.96 -16.01
CA ALA A 201 2.37 11.10 -15.71
C ALA A 201 1.04 11.75 -16.15
N GLU A 202 0.86 13.04 -15.89
CA GLU A 202 -0.31 13.84 -16.28
C GLU A 202 -0.43 13.98 -17.82
N ASP A 203 0.70 14.05 -18.53
CA ASP A 203 0.72 14.08 -19.99
C ASP A 203 0.05 12.81 -20.59
N ILE A 204 0.18 11.66 -19.93
CA ILE A 204 -0.56 10.45 -20.30
C ILE A 204 -1.98 10.48 -19.75
N SER A 205 -2.16 10.69 -18.43
CA SER A 205 -3.45 10.47 -17.76
C SER A 205 -4.50 11.53 -18.09
N MET A 206 -4.07 12.78 -18.32
CA MET A 206 -4.96 13.93 -18.52
C MET A 206 -4.95 14.45 -19.94
N ASN A 207 -3.78 14.47 -20.61
CA ASN A 207 -3.59 15.15 -21.88
C ASN A 207 -3.63 14.23 -23.09
N PHE A 208 -3.51 12.91 -22.94
CA PHE A 208 -3.42 11.95 -24.05
C PHE A 208 -4.54 12.12 -25.09
N ASN A 209 -5.76 12.35 -24.64
CA ASN A 209 -6.94 12.51 -25.50
C ASN A 209 -7.49 13.95 -25.50
N ASN A 210 -6.66 14.95 -25.17
CA ASN A 210 -7.03 16.35 -25.13
C ASN A 210 -6.57 17.08 -26.43
N PRO A 211 -7.45 17.31 -27.41
CA PRO A 211 -7.07 17.96 -28.66
C PRO A 211 -6.72 19.45 -28.53
N GLU A 212 -7.04 20.08 -27.39
CA GLU A 212 -6.69 21.47 -27.08
C GLU A 212 -5.29 21.60 -26.47
N TRP A 213 -4.65 20.49 -26.14
CA TRP A 213 -3.29 20.50 -25.61
C TRP A 213 -2.28 20.78 -26.72
N ASP A 214 -1.35 21.70 -26.49
CA ASP A 214 -0.37 22.16 -27.51
C ASP A 214 0.48 21.02 -28.07
N GLU A 215 0.69 19.97 -27.29
CA GLU A 215 1.48 18.80 -27.65
C GLU A 215 0.65 17.62 -28.21
N TYR A 216 -0.65 17.85 -28.46
CA TYR A 216 -1.51 16.82 -29.08
C TYR A 216 -1.17 16.58 -30.55
N PRO A 217 -1.19 15.33 -31.06
CA PRO A 217 -1.39 14.07 -30.32
C PRO A 217 -0.11 13.61 -29.60
N LEU A 218 -0.28 12.91 -28.47
CA LEU A 218 0.82 12.27 -27.78
C LEU A 218 1.11 10.90 -28.42
N THR A 219 2.27 10.79 -29.08
CA THR A 219 2.74 9.53 -29.68
C THR A 219 3.88 8.94 -28.84
N ALA A 220 4.07 7.62 -28.92
CA ALA A 220 5.06 6.93 -28.10
C ALA A 220 6.50 7.35 -28.40
N ASP A 221 6.83 7.60 -29.65
CA ASP A 221 8.15 8.12 -30.07
C ASP A 221 8.40 9.52 -29.50
N LYS A 222 7.41 10.41 -29.57
CA LYS A 222 7.46 11.76 -29.00
C LYS A 222 7.68 11.68 -27.48
N TYR A 223 6.89 10.88 -26.79
CA TYR A 223 6.98 10.73 -25.33
C TYR A 223 8.35 10.20 -24.88
N ILE A 224 8.84 9.15 -25.55
CA ILE A 224 10.17 8.59 -25.28
C ILE A 224 11.28 9.58 -25.61
N SER A 225 11.13 10.39 -26.68
CA SER A 225 12.11 11.42 -27.04
C SER A 225 12.24 12.49 -25.92
N TRP A 226 11.15 12.87 -25.26
CA TRP A 226 11.21 13.78 -24.12
C TRP A 226 12.01 13.20 -22.97
N ILE A 227 11.74 11.92 -22.62
CA ILE A 227 12.47 11.24 -21.55
C ILE A 227 13.96 11.10 -21.92
N ALA A 228 14.28 10.72 -23.16
CA ALA A 228 15.66 10.59 -23.62
C ALA A 228 16.42 11.93 -23.61
N SER A 229 15.69 13.04 -23.79
CA SER A 229 16.27 14.40 -23.83
C SER A 229 16.49 15.02 -22.43
N LEU A 230 16.06 14.39 -21.36
CA LEU A 230 16.36 14.84 -20.00
C LEU A 230 17.87 14.91 -19.75
N PRO A 231 18.38 15.77 -18.84
CA PRO A 231 19.79 15.84 -18.48
C PRO A 231 20.41 14.47 -18.21
N GLU A 232 21.67 14.26 -18.61
CA GLU A 232 22.31 12.94 -18.55
C GLU A 232 22.38 12.40 -17.11
N GLU A 233 22.49 13.30 -16.13
CA GLU A 233 22.56 13.01 -14.70
C GLU A 233 21.23 12.49 -14.15
N GLU A 234 20.11 12.87 -14.74
CA GLU A 234 18.76 12.40 -14.35
C GLU A 234 18.54 10.98 -14.89
N GLN A 235 18.68 9.99 -14.02
CA GLN A 235 18.77 8.58 -14.43
C GLN A 235 17.50 7.78 -14.20
N VAL A 236 16.55 8.27 -13.39
CA VAL A 236 15.30 7.55 -13.08
C VAL A 236 14.09 8.45 -13.21
N VAL A 237 13.08 8.01 -13.94
CA VAL A 237 11.79 8.67 -14.08
C VAL A 237 10.71 7.75 -13.53
N ASN A 238 9.98 8.21 -12.51
CA ASN A 238 8.92 7.43 -11.87
C ASN A 238 7.57 7.99 -12.31
N LEU A 239 6.72 7.14 -12.90
CA LEU A 239 5.42 7.50 -13.45
C LEU A 239 4.33 6.72 -12.71
N PHE A 240 3.70 7.38 -11.75
CA PHE A 240 2.62 6.81 -10.95
C PHE A 240 1.27 7.26 -11.48
N MET A 241 0.37 6.32 -11.72
CA MET A 241 -0.98 6.61 -12.20
C MET A 241 -1.96 5.48 -11.89
N SER A 242 -3.25 5.81 -11.84
CA SER A 242 -4.28 4.80 -11.69
C SER A 242 -4.34 3.90 -12.92
N MET A 243 -4.49 2.59 -12.72
CA MET A 243 -4.73 1.65 -13.82
C MET A 243 -6.05 1.95 -14.54
N ASP A 244 -7.02 2.56 -13.85
CA ASP A 244 -8.29 3.00 -14.43
C ASP A 244 -8.12 3.99 -15.59
N THR A 245 -7.00 4.70 -15.65
CA THR A 245 -6.63 5.56 -16.78
C THR A 245 -6.73 4.80 -18.09
N PHE A 246 -6.28 3.54 -18.11
CA PHE A 246 -6.17 2.72 -19.32
C PHE A 246 -7.44 1.90 -19.54
N GLY A 247 -8.33 2.38 -20.37
CA GLY A 247 -9.57 1.71 -20.77
C GLY A 247 -10.84 2.25 -20.11
N SER A 248 -10.78 2.80 -18.88
CA SER A 248 -11.94 3.45 -18.24
C SER A 248 -11.97 4.93 -18.52
N PHE A 249 -10.93 5.71 -18.18
CA PHE A 249 -10.86 7.15 -18.48
C PHE A 249 -10.42 7.41 -19.92
N LEU A 250 -9.47 6.65 -20.43
CA LEU A 250 -9.03 6.64 -21.81
C LEU A 250 -9.50 5.35 -22.49
N PRO A 251 -10.70 5.31 -23.10
CA PRO A 251 -11.23 4.10 -23.74
C PRO A 251 -10.30 3.55 -24.80
N ALA A 252 -10.37 2.23 -25.07
CA ALA A 252 -9.51 1.55 -26.05
C ALA A 252 -9.48 2.23 -27.43
N GLY A 253 -10.61 2.86 -27.84
CA GLY A 253 -10.71 3.60 -29.10
C GLY A 253 -9.81 4.84 -29.21
N THR A 254 -9.26 5.34 -28.10
CA THR A 254 -8.28 6.44 -28.10
C THR A 254 -6.89 6.01 -28.59
N GLY A 255 -6.62 4.71 -28.67
CA GLY A 255 -5.30 4.17 -29.01
C GLY A 255 -4.34 4.06 -27.83
N ILE A 256 -4.81 4.24 -26.57
CA ILE A 256 -3.94 4.24 -25.37
C ILE A 256 -3.17 2.92 -25.19
N PHE A 257 -3.81 1.77 -25.48
CA PHE A 257 -3.13 0.47 -25.37
C PHE A 257 -2.04 0.29 -26.43
N GLU A 258 -2.27 0.79 -27.65
CA GLU A 258 -1.25 0.76 -28.72
C GLU A 258 -0.09 1.71 -28.41
N PHE A 259 -0.39 2.88 -27.83
CA PHE A 259 0.63 3.77 -27.29
C PHE A 259 1.52 3.04 -26.27
N MET A 260 0.92 2.37 -25.27
CA MET A 260 1.68 1.60 -24.28
C MET A 260 2.56 0.53 -24.91
N LYS A 261 2.02 -0.26 -25.84
CA LYS A 261 2.76 -1.33 -26.54
C LYS A 261 3.94 -0.80 -27.37
N ALA A 262 3.86 0.43 -27.85
CA ALA A 262 4.92 1.05 -28.62
C ALA A 262 6.07 1.61 -27.78
N LEU A 263 5.81 1.96 -26.50
CA LEU A 263 6.83 2.54 -25.61
C LEU A 263 8.13 1.72 -25.53
N PRO A 264 8.10 0.38 -25.31
CA PRO A 264 9.34 -0.40 -25.21
C PRO A 264 10.15 -0.42 -26.53
N VAL A 265 9.47 -0.33 -27.67
CA VAL A 265 10.12 -0.33 -28.98
C VAL A 265 10.96 0.94 -29.14
N PHE A 266 10.33 2.11 -28.99
CA PHE A 266 11.04 3.39 -29.05
C PHE A 266 12.04 3.58 -27.91
N GLY A 267 11.72 3.04 -26.72
CA GLY A 267 12.65 3.02 -25.58
C GLY A 267 13.97 2.36 -25.93
N LYS A 268 13.92 1.20 -26.55
CA LYS A 268 15.12 0.49 -26.99
C LYS A 268 15.93 1.26 -28.04
N GLU A 269 15.26 1.90 -28.99
CA GLU A 269 15.89 2.71 -30.03
C GLU A 269 16.58 3.96 -29.47
N MET A 270 15.99 4.60 -28.46
CA MET A 270 16.45 5.87 -27.89
C MET A 270 17.25 5.71 -26.58
N GLY A 271 17.57 4.50 -26.15
CA GLY A 271 18.38 4.24 -24.97
C GLY A 271 17.64 4.47 -23.64
N VAL A 272 16.32 4.33 -23.63
CA VAL A 272 15.46 4.34 -22.44
C VAL A 272 15.10 2.89 -22.08
N GLN A 273 15.28 2.51 -20.81
CA GLN A 273 14.94 1.18 -20.30
C GLN A 273 13.78 1.25 -19.32
N PHE A 274 12.95 0.21 -19.30
CA PHE A 274 11.87 0.05 -18.34
C PHE A 274 12.32 -0.89 -17.22
N THR A 275 12.14 -0.49 -15.96
CA THR A 275 12.70 -1.21 -14.83
C THR A 275 11.75 -1.21 -13.64
N THR A 276 11.94 -2.14 -12.71
CA THR A 276 11.26 -2.09 -11.41
C THR A 276 11.94 -1.09 -10.48
N PRO A 277 11.22 -0.56 -9.46
CA PRO A 277 11.83 0.33 -8.48
C PRO A 277 12.99 -0.32 -7.72
N SER A 278 12.90 -1.58 -7.34
CA SER A 278 13.99 -2.30 -6.69
C SER A 278 15.24 -2.39 -7.56
N ASP A 279 15.08 -2.71 -8.86
CA ASP A 279 16.19 -2.77 -9.81
C ASP A 279 16.83 -1.38 -10.03
N ALA A 280 16.01 -0.31 -10.03
CA ALA A 280 16.50 1.06 -10.16
C ALA A 280 17.36 1.47 -8.97
N VAL A 281 16.85 1.30 -7.73
CA VAL A 281 17.58 1.71 -6.52
C VAL A 281 18.79 0.84 -6.22
N ALA A 282 18.84 -0.41 -6.73
CA ALA A 282 20.02 -1.26 -6.61
C ALA A 282 21.22 -0.70 -7.38
N LYS A 283 20.98 -0.01 -8.48
CA LYS A 283 22.01 0.55 -9.38
C LYS A 283 22.36 1.99 -9.06
N LEU A 284 21.43 2.76 -8.49
CA LEU A 284 21.56 4.20 -8.28
C LEU A 284 21.82 4.54 -6.81
N LYS A 285 22.71 5.49 -6.59
CA LYS A 285 22.98 6.05 -5.26
C LYS A 285 22.12 7.31 -5.05
N PRO A 286 21.68 7.58 -3.81
CA PRO A 286 21.03 8.85 -3.50
C PRO A 286 21.97 10.02 -3.79
N VAL A 287 21.43 11.06 -4.44
CA VAL A 287 22.20 12.27 -4.77
C VAL A 287 22.16 13.29 -3.65
N ASP A 288 21.08 13.29 -2.84
CA ASP A 288 20.87 14.26 -1.76
C ASP A 288 19.82 13.74 -0.76
N GLU A 289 19.63 14.50 0.31
CA GLU A 289 18.59 14.30 1.32
C GLU A 289 17.38 15.17 1.04
N ILE A 290 16.20 14.67 1.40
CA ILE A 290 14.95 15.43 1.39
C ILE A 290 14.32 15.39 2.77
N SER A 291 13.95 16.57 3.28
CA SER A 291 13.15 16.75 4.47
C SER A 291 11.74 17.19 4.08
N VAL A 292 10.76 16.52 4.66
CA VAL A 292 9.34 16.78 4.43
C VAL A 292 8.65 16.90 5.80
N PRO A 293 8.70 18.10 6.41
CA PRO A 293 8.22 18.30 7.78
C PRO A 293 6.69 18.31 7.91
N TYR A 294 5.97 18.36 6.80
CA TYR A 294 4.51 18.33 6.75
C TYR A 294 4.04 17.33 5.70
N PRO A 295 2.93 16.61 5.92
CA PRO A 295 2.45 15.59 4.98
C PRO A 295 2.19 16.16 3.59
N ILE A 296 2.74 15.48 2.58
CA ILE A 296 2.48 15.70 1.15
C ILE A 296 1.73 14.51 0.57
N SER A 297 1.04 14.70 -0.57
CA SER A 297 0.34 13.66 -1.31
C SER A 297 0.37 13.93 -2.81
N ASP A 298 -0.03 12.97 -3.64
CA ASP A 298 -0.12 13.16 -5.09
C ASP A 298 -1.50 13.67 -5.55
N ILE A 299 -2.41 13.88 -4.60
CA ILE A 299 -3.73 14.42 -4.91
C ILE A 299 -3.68 15.95 -5.03
N ASP A 300 -4.39 16.48 -6.01
CA ASP A 300 -4.57 17.89 -6.39
C ASP A 300 -3.26 18.75 -6.47
N GLU A 301 -3.40 20.02 -6.90
CA GLU A 301 -2.25 20.93 -7.09
C GLU A 301 -1.59 21.35 -5.78
N ALA A 302 -2.31 21.33 -4.65
CA ALA A 302 -1.77 21.73 -3.34
C ALA A 302 -0.73 20.73 -2.82
N ARG A 303 -0.78 19.49 -3.29
CA ARG A 303 0.13 18.41 -2.88
C ARG A 303 0.23 18.30 -1.36
N ASP A 304 -0.89 18.43 -0.65
CA ASP A 304 -1.02 18.29 0.80
C ASP A 304 -2.13 17.28 1.15
N VAL A 305 -2.53 17.20 2.41
CA VAL A 305 -3.57 16.27 2.87
C VAL A 305 -4.94 16.94 3.05
N SER A 306 -5.14 18.16 2.53
CA SER A 306 -6.40 18.88 2.67
C SER A 306 -7.56 18.23 1.90
N ALA A 307 -7.28 17.33 0.98
CA ALA A 307 -8.27 16.49 0.32
C ALA A 307 -9.08 15.65 1.32
N TRP A 308 -8.49 15.26 2.45
CA TRP A 308 -9.09 14.39 3.48
C TRP A 308 -9.25 15.05 4.85
N LYS A 309 -8.49 16.12 5.13
CA LYS A 309 -8.48 16.83 6.44
C LYS A 309 -8.75 18.34 6.29
N GLY A 310 -9.23 18.77 5.13
CA GLY A 310 -9.39 20.20 4.78
C GLY A 310 -10.53 20.92 5.49
N ASN A 311 -11.59 20.20 5.89
CA ASN A 311 -12.76 20.79 6.55
C ASN A 311 -13.10 20.10 7.87
N GLU A 312 -14.06 20.69 8.63
CA GLU A 312 -14.45 20.17 9.94
C GLU A 312 -15.13 18.80 9.84
N LEU A 313 -15.92 18.55 8.79
CA LEU A 313 -16.64 17.28 8.60
C LEU A 313 -15.65 16.12 8.51
N GLN A 314 -14.61 16.29 7.72
CA GLN A 314 -13.56 15.30 7.54
C GLN A 314 -12.79 15.05 8.84
N ARG A 315 -12.37 16.11 9.54
CA ARG A 315 -11.65 16.01 10.80
C ARG A 315 -12.46 15.33 11.90
N GLU A 316 -13.75 15.66 12.00
CA GLU A 316 -14.65 15.03 12.98
C GLU A 316 -14.83 13.54 12.69
N ALA A 317 -15.07 13.17 11.44
CA ALA A 317 -15.24 11.78 11.05
C ALA A 317 -13.99 10.94 11.35
N LEU A 318 -12.80 11.44 10.93
CA LEU A 318 -11.51 10.79 11.21
C LEU A 318 -11.24 10.65 12.71
N SER A 319 -11.41 11.73 13.48
CA SER A 319 -11.16 11.71 14.91
C SER A 319 -12.07 10.71 15.64
N LYS A 320 -13.36 10.65 15.28
CA LYS A 320 -14.30 9.69 15.88
C LYS A 320 -13.99 8.24 15.51
N LEU A 321 -13.58 8.01 14.27
CA LEU A 321 -13.19 6.66 13.84
C LEU A 321 -11.98 6.19 14.66
N TYR A 322 -10.86 6.90 14.58
CA TYR A 322 -9.61 6.46 15.21
C TYR A 322 -9.62 6.52 16.75
N ALA A 323 -10.56 7.26 17.36
CA ALA A 323 -10.75 7.25 18.82
C ALA A 323 -11.08 5.85 19.41
N VAL A 324 -11.54 4.91 18.58
CA VAL A 324 -11.89 3.55 19.03
C VAL A 324 -10.91 2.48 18.56
N ALA A 325 -9.82 2.84 17.88
CA ALA A 325 -8.85 1.91 17.31
C ALA A 325 -8.34 0.89 18.34
N GLU A 326 -7.93 1.34 19.53
CA GLU A 326 -7.47 0.46 20.61
C GLU A 326 -8.54 -0.56 21.01
N ARG A 327 -9.79 -0.10 21.20
CA ARG A 327 -10.91 -0.97 21.61
C ARG A 327 -11.23 -2.00 20.54
N VAL A 328 -11.22 -1.60 19.26
CA VAL A 328 -11.42 -2.51 18.13
C VAL A 328 -10.33 -3.57 18.07
N SER A 329 -9.08 -3.20 18.34
CA SER A 329 -7.97 -4.16 18.35
C SER A 329 -8.18 -5.28 19.37
N LEU A 330 -8.84 -4.97 20.50
CA LEU A 330 -9.16 -5.89 21.60
C LEU A 330 -10.44 -6.71 21.38
N CYS A 331 -11.30 -6.31 20.46
CA CYS A 331 -12.52 -7.09 20.12
C CYS A 331 -12.16 -8.41 19.43
N ASP A 332 -12.96 -9.46 19.68
CA ASP A 332 -12.78 -10.77 19.02
C ASP A 332 -13.71 -10.96 17.79
N ASP A 333 -14.69 -10.08 17.60
CA ASP A 333 -15.66 -10.16 16.51
C ASP A 333 -14.99 -9.87 15.16
N ARG A 334 -14.99 -10.87 14.27
CA ARG A 334 -14.41 -10.76 12.93
C ARG A 334 -15.17 -9.80 12.03
N ARG A 335 -16.50 -9.69 12.17
CA ARG A 335 -17.31 -8.76 11.36
C ARG A 335 -17.00 -7.33 11.76
N LEU A 336 -16.90 -7.07 13.06
CA LEU A 336 -16.53 -5.76 13.57
C LEU A 336 -15.13 -5.35 13.10
N LYS A 337 -14.15 -6.27 13.10
CA LYS A 337 -12.82 -6.01 12.56
C LYS A 337 -12.83 -5.75 11.05
N GLN A 338 -13.66 -6.47 10.30
CA GLN A 338 -13.83 -6.23 8.87
C GLN A 338 -14.49 -4.88 8.60
N ASP A 339 -15.54 -4.53 9.35
CA ASP A 339 -16.17 -3.21 9.25
C ASP A 339 -15.16 -2.10 9.57
N TRP A 340 -14.30 -2.30 10.58
CA TRP A 340 -13.20 -1.40 10.90
C TRP A 340 -12.25 -1.20 9.71
N GLU A 341 -11.82 -2.27 9.07
CA GLU A 341 -10.96 -2.21 7.89
C GLU A 341 -11.61 -1.40 6.77
N TYR A 342 -12.87 -1.66 6.45
CA TYR A 342 -13.55 -1.00 5.33
C TYR A 342 -13.90 0.47 5.61
N LEU A 343 -14.23 0.83 6.85
CA LEU A 343 -14.55 2.20 7.24
C LEU A 343 -13.34 3.13 7.24
N GLN A 344 -12.12 2.61 7.25
CA GLN A 344 -10.89 3.39 7.21
C GLN A 344 -10.52 3.89 5.81
N SER A 345 -11.17 3.42 4.73
CA SER A 345 -10.82 3.82 3.37
C SER A 345 -10.82 5.34 3.21
N SER A 346 -9.74 5.87 2.64
CA SER A 346 -9.55 7.31 2.41
C SER A 346 -10.67 7.92 1.56
N ASP A 347 -11.31 7.12 0.70
CA ASP A 347 -12.40 7.55 -0.17
C ASP A 347 -13.59 8.11 0.61
N HIS A 348 -13.95 7.49 1.74
CA HIS A 348 -15.06 7.98 2.57
C HIS A 348 -14.84 9.43 3.03
N PHE A 349 -13.61 9.76 3.40
CA PHE A 349 -13.25 11.11 3.84
C PHE A 349 -13.10 12.07 2.64
N TYR A 350 -12.60 11.57 1.51
CA TYR A 350 -12.53 12.32 0.27
C TYR A 350 -13.92 12.77 -0.21
N TYR A 351 -14.93 11.90 -0.13
CA TYR A 351 -16.31 12.25 -0.51
C TYR A 351 -16.92 13.37 0.33
N MET A 352 -16.37 13.66 1.52
CA MET A 352 -16.75 14.78 2.39
C MET A 352 -16.00 16.08 2.06
N SER A 353 -15.07 16.06 1.11
CA SER A 353 -14.27 17.22 0.74
C SER A 353 -15.13 18.28 0.08
N THR A 354 -14.95 19.54 0.52
CA THR A 354 -15.55 20.72 -0.10
C THR A 354 -14.57 21.44 -1.03
N LYS A 355 -13.37 20.92 -1.17
CA LYS A 355 -12.32 21.45 -2.04
C LYS A 355 -12.64 21.11 -3.50
N ASN A 356 -12.52 22.09 -4.40
CA ASN A 356 -12.61 21.83 -5.83
C ASN A 356 -11.29 21.26 -6.32
N MET A 357 -11.30 20.01 -6.78
CA MET A 357 -10.10 19.27 -7.17
C MET A 357 -10.24 18.82 -8.63
N ALA A 358 -9.34 19.31 -9.47
CA ALA A 358 -9.32 18.95 -10.89
C ALA A 358 -8.77 17.51 -11.10
N ASP A 359 -7.78 17.12 -10.32
CA ASP A 359 -7.09 15.82 -10.40
C ASP A 359 -7.69 14.73 -9.49
N GLY A 360 -8.65 15.09 -8.66
CA GLY A 360 -9.47 14.16 -7.87
C GLY A 360 -10.64 13.53 -8.61
N ALA A 361 -10.76 13.72 -9.92
CA ALA A 361 -11.90 13.28 -10.73
C ALA A 361 -12.14 11.77 -10.69
N SER A 362 -11.08 10.96 -10.56
CA SER A 362 -11.20 9.51 -10.46
C SER A 362 -11.98 9.08 -9.21
N HIS A 363 -11.72 9.69 -8.05
CA HIS A 363 -12.46 9.41 -6.83
C HIS A 363 -13.89 9.94 -6.92
N ALA A 364 -14.07 11.18 -7.38
CA ALA A 364 -15.38 11.79 -7.54
C ALA A 364 -16.29 11.01 -8.50
N ALA A 365 -15.72 10.41 -9.54
CA ALA A 365 -16.49 9.61 -10.50
C ALA A 365 -17.11 8.33 -9.87
N PHE A 366 -16.61 7.89 -8.72
CA PHE A 366 -17.10 6.71 -8.01
C PHE A 366 -17.83 7.04 -6.71
N SER A 367 -17.98 8.33 -6.36
CA SER A 367 -18.75 8.74 -5.17
C SER A 367 -20.22 8.40 -5.33
N PRO A 368 -20.85 7.69 -4.38
CA PRO A 368 -22.27 7.39 -4.41
C PRO A 368 -23.14 8.58 -3.91
N TYR A 369 -22.53 9.73 -3.59
CA TYR A 369 -23.18 10.84 -2.91
C TYR A 369 -23.33 12.07 -3.80
N ASP A 370 -24.46 12.74 -3.66
CA ASP A 370 -24.77 14.00 -4.38
C ASP A 370 -24.05 15.22 -3.78
N SER A 371 -23.56 15.12 -2.55
CA SER A 371 -22.85 16.21 -1.88
C SER A 371 -21.95 15.72 -0.74
N PRO A 372 -20.93 16.53 -0.35
CA PRO A 372 -20.10 16.25 0.81
C PRO A 372 -20.87 16.09 2.12
N PHE A 373 -21.96 16.84 2.28
CA PHE A 373 -22.84 16.76 3.46
C PHE A 373 -23.63 15.45 3.50
N ALA A 374 -24.08 14.95 2.34
CA ALA A 374 -24.74 13.66 2.25
C ALA A 374 -23.75 12.52 2.58
N ALA A 375 -22.52 12.60 2.09
CA ALA A 375 -21.45 11.66 2.41
C ALA A 375 -21.17 11.66 3.93
N PHE A 376 -20.98 12.83 4.53
CA PHE A 376 -20.75 12.95 5.97
C PHE A 376 -21.91 12.38 6.79
N THR A 377 -23.15 12.74 6.46
CA THR A 377 -24.32 12.27 7.21
C THR A 377 -24.44 10.74 7.14
N ASN A 378 -24.27 10.17 5.94
CA ASN A 378 -24.34 8.73 5.76
C ASN A 378 -23.23 8.00 6.55
N TYR A 379 -22.00 8.46 6.41
CA TYR A 379 -20.85 7.92 7.11
C TYR A 379 -21.02 7.99 8.64
N MET A 380 -21.45 9.13 9.15
CA MET A 380 -21.64 9.32 10.61
C MET A 380 -22.75 8.46 11.19
N ASN A 381 -23.81 8.18 10.40
CA ASN A 381 -24.85 7.23 10.85
C ASN A 381 -24.29 5.80 10.92
N VAL A 382 -23.52 5.37 9.92
CA VAL A 382 -22.82 4.06 9.94
C VAL A 382 -21.83 4.00 11.09
N LEU A 383 -21.02 5.04 11.27
CA LEU A 383 -20.04 5.11 12.35
C LEU A 383 -20.73 5.08 13.73
N ALA A 384 -21.89 5.73 13.90
CA ALA A 384 -22.64 5.70 15.14
C ALA A 384 -23.08 4.28 15.51
N ASP A 385 -23.58 3.48 14.54
CA ASP A 385 -23.91 2.07 14.75
C ASP A 385 -22.67 1.24 15.08
N PHE A 386 -21.59 1.45 14.33
CA PHE A 386 -20.32 0.78 14.58
C PHE A 386 -19.80 1.04 16.00
N LEU A 387 -19.87 2.30 16.46
CA LEU A 387 -19.45 2.69 17.81
C LEU A 387 -20.31 2.03 18.90
N VAL A 388 -21.64 1.90 18.69
CA VAL A 388 -22.53 1.15 19.60
C VAL A 388 -22.09 -0.29 19.71
N ARG A 389 -21.79 -0.97 18.61
CA ARG A 389 -21.32 -2.36 18.60
C ARG A 389 -19.95 -2.52 19.28
N VAL A 390 -19.04 -1.56 19.09
CA VAL A 390 -17.76 -1.53 19.83
C VAL A 390 -17.99 -1.39 21.32
N GLU A 391 -18.90 -0.49 21.74
CA GLU A 391 -19.22 -0.26 23.14
C GLU A 391 -19.87 -1.50 23.80
N GLU A 392 -20.70 -2.25 23.06
CA GLU A 392 -21.30 -3.50 23.53
C GLU A 392 -20.26 -4.59 23.78
N GLN A 393 -19.22 -4.68 22.95
CA GLN A 393 -18.17 -5.69 23.10
C GLN A 393 -17.07 -5.27 24.03
N TYR A 394 -16.70 -3.99 24.01
CA TYR A 394 -15.64 -3.44 24.82
C TYR A 394 -16.04 -2.04 25.34
N PRO A 395 -16.86 -1.99 26.41
CA PRO A 395 -17.39 -0.74 26.94
C PRO A 395 -16.29 0.18 27.48
N GLU A 396 -16.51 1.48 27.35
CA GLU A 396 -15.60 2.51 27.87
C GLU A 396 -15.58 2.55 29.40
N SER A 397 -16.73 2.27 30.05
CA SER A 397 -16.86 2.15 31.49
C SER A 397 -17.86 1.04 31.83
N ILE A 398 -17.65 0.38 32.95
CA ILE A 398 -18.53 -0.67 33.47
C ILE A 398 -19.01 -0.24 34.86
N ASP A 399 -20.30 -0.37 35.14
CA ASP A 399 -20.91 -0.02 36.46
C ASP A 399 -20.45 -0.90 37.62
N ASN A 400 -19.61 -1.89 37.37
CA ASN A 400 -19.03 -2.77 38.37
C ASN A 400 -17.60 -2.33 38.68
N GLU A 401 -17.36 -1.95 39.95
CA GLU A 401 -16.10 -1.39 40.43
C GLU A 401 -14.90 -2.31 40.23
N GLU A 402 -15.11 -3.62 40.29
CA GLU A 402 -14.07 -4.64 40.08
C GLU A 402 -13.69 -4.79 38.60
N LEU A 403 -14.69 -4.76 37.70
CA LEU A 403 -14.49 -4.79 36.24
C LEU A 403 -13.92 -3.47 35.72
N ASN A 404 -14.34 -2.33 36.28
CA ASN A 404 -13.73 -1.02 36.01
C ASN A 404 -12.24 -0.97 36.35
N SER A 405 -11.87 -1.56 37.47
CA SER A 405 -10.48 -1.67 37.93
C SER A 405 -9.66 -2.51 36.97
N LEU A 406 -10.21 -3.62 36.47
CA LEU A 406 -9.57 -4.48 35.46
C LEU A 406 -9.44 -3.77 34.13
N LEU A 407 -10.48 -3.07 33.67
CA LEU A 407 -10.49 -2.29 32.45
C LEU A 407 -9.46 -1.15 32.48
N LEU A 408 -9.35 -0.44 33.57
CA LEU A 408 -8.30 0.55 33.80
C LEU A 408 -6.90 -0.06 33.78
N THR A 409 -6.76 -1.27 34.34
CA THR A 409 -5.48 -2.00 34.30
C THR A 409 -5.09 -2.40 32.87
N ILE A 410 -6.06 -2.92 32.11
CA ILE A 410 -5.84 -3.28 30.70
C ILE A 410 -5.49 -2.04 29.85
N ARG A 411 -6.22 -0.92 30.03
CA ARG A 411 -5.93 0.34 29.34
C ARG A 411 -4.53 0.86 29.66
N ASN A 412 -4.15 0.83 30.95
CA ASN A 412 -2.81 1.25 31.35
C ASN A 412 -1.72 0.35 30.77
N GLN A 413 -1.94 -0.95 30.73
CA GLN A 413 -1.02 -1.90 30.10
C GLN A 413 -0.94 -1.71 28.60
N ALA A 414 -2.06 -1.46 27.91
CA ALA A 414 -2.08 -1.16 26.49
C ALA A 414 -1.34 0.14 26.18
N ALA A 415 -1.53 1.19 26.98
CA ALA A 415 -0.79 2.45 26.84
C ALA A 415 0.72 2.27 27.08
N GLU A 416 1.11 1.45 28.07
CA GLU A 416 2.51 1.12 28.33
C GLU A 416 3.12 0.31 27.16
N ILE A 417 2.40 -0.68 26.63
CA ILE A 417 2.81 -1.44 25.46
C ILE A 417 2.98 -0.52 24.25
N SER A 418 2.04 0.41 24.03
CA SER A 418 2.13 1.40 22.95
C SER A 418 3.38 2.29 23.11
N SER A 419 3.63 2.78 24.31
CA SER A 419 4.82 3.58 24.62
C SER A 419 6.12 2.80 24.38
N LEU A 420 6.17 1.56 24.86
CA LEU A 420 7.33 0.68 24.66
C LEU A 420 7.56 0.33 23.18
N LYS A 421 6.49 0.13 22.41
CA LYS A 421 6.59 -0.09 20.96
C LYS A 421 7.16 1.15 20.25
N LYS A 422 6.73 2.35 20.62
CA LYS A 422 7.28 3.61 20.08
C LYS A 422 8.76 3.76 20.42
N GLU A 423 9.14 3.45 21.67
CA GLU A 423 10.55 3.46 22.10
C GLU A 423 11.39 2.42 21.33
N VAL A 424 10.87 1.20 21.15
CA VAL A 424 11.52 0.16 20.34
C VAL A 424 11.67 0.61 18.88
N THR A 425 10.67 1.29 18.34
CA THR A 425 10.71 1.82 16.98
C THR A 425 11.79 2.89 16.83
N SER A 426 11.83 3.85 17.78
CA SER A 426 12.88 4.87 17.84
C SER A 426 14.28 4.26 17.96
N LEU A 427 14.46 3.33 18.91
CA LEU A 427 15.73 2.65 19.10
C LEU A 427 16.19 1.83 17.88
N ARG A 428 15.26 1.19 17.18
CA ARG A 428 15.57 0.50 15.91
C ARG A 428 16.06 1.47 14.85
N THR A 429 15.40 2.62 14.71
CA THR A 429 15.82 3.67 13.79
C THR A 429 17.20 4.23 14.17
N ASP A 430 17.43 4.47 15.45
CA ASP A 430 18.73 4.95 15.96
C ASP A 430 19.85 3.92 15.71
N VAL A 431 19.57 2.62 15.90
CA VAL A 431 20.53 1.56 15.59
C VAL A 431 20.84 1.49 14.10
N MET A 432 19.81 1.59 13.25
CA MET A 432 20.00 1.62 11.79
C MET A 432 20.87 2.81 11.36
N ASN A 433 20.62 3.99 11.94
CA ASN A 433 21.38 5.20 11.67
C ASN A 433 22.82 5.15 12.25
N ALA A 434 23.01 4.45 13.37
CA ALA A 434 24.33 4.26 14.00
C ALA A 434 25.21 3.27 13.23
N GLU A 435 24.65 2.19 12.70
CA GLU A 435 25.38 1.22 11.88
C GLU A 435 25.91 1.83 10.59
N GLU A 436 25.19 2.83 10.02
CA GLU A 436 25.65 3.57 8.84
C GLU A 436 26.83 4.51 9.11
N LYS A 437 26.99 4.94 10.37
CA LYS A 437 28.14 5.80 10.79
C LYS A 437 29.39 5.02 11.16
N LEU A 438 29.32 3.68 11.19
CA LEU A 438 30.50 2.86 11.39
C LEU A 438 31.30 2.79 10.08
N PRO A 439 32.62 3.11 10.10
CA PRO A 439 33.45 2.99 8.90
C PRO A 439 33.52 1.52 8.45
N GLU A 440 33.32 1.29 7.16
CA GLU A 440 33.53 -0.02 6.56
C GLU A 440 34.91 -0.54 6.91
N THR A 441 34.99 -1.58 7.70
CA THR A 441 36.24 -2.32 7.93
C THR A 441 36.65 -2.95 6.61
N PRO A 442 37.89 -2.73 6.13
CA PRO A 442 38.34 -3.33 4.88
C PRO A 442 38.30 -4.86 5.01
N GLU A 443 37.67 -5.54 4.09
CA GLU A 443 37.71 -6.98 3.93
C GLU A 443 39.15 -7.48 3.94
N ALA A 444 39.55 -8.13 5.02
CA ALA A 444 40.79 -8.88 5.06
C ALA A 444 40.63 -10.13 4.21
N THR A 445 41.26 -10.13 3.05
CA THR A 445 41.48 -11.33 2.24
C THR A 445 42.24 -12.37 3.04
N ALA A 446 41.54 -13.33 3.60
CA ALA A 446 42.14 -14.50 4.22
C ALA A 446 42.06 -15.72 3.30
N ALA A 447 43.20 -16.17 2.86
CA ALA A 447 43.38 -17.45 2.15
C ALA A 447 43.00 -18.64 3.04
N PRO A 448 42.60 -19.80 2.50
CA PRO A 448 42.05 -20.90 3.27
C PRO A 448 43.18 -21.70 3.96
N ALA A 449 43.12 -21.76 5.28
CA ALA A 449 43.98 -22.67 6.09
C ALA A 449 43.29 -24.01 6.28
N LYS A 450 44.11 -25.07 6.14
CA LYS A 450 43.77 -26.48 6.27
C LYS A 450 43.33 -26.86 7.71
N PRO A 451 42.55 -27.94 7.89
CA PRO A 451 41.97 -28.30 9.18
C PRO A 451 42.97 -29.02 10.07
N ALA A 452 43.14 -28.57 11.32
CA ALA A 452 43.88 -29.24 12.36
C ALA A 452 42.98 -30.11 13.23
N ARG A 453 43.54 -31.28 13.61
CA ARG A 453 42.93 -32.39 14.35
C ARG A 453 42.55 -32.04 15.80
N LYS A 454 41.39 -32.58 16.23
CA LYS A 454 40.94 -32.58 17.64
C LYS A 454 41.80 -33.49 18.54
N PRO A 455 42.01 -33.12 19.81
CA PRO A 455 42.35 -34.07 20.86
C PRO A 455 41.11 -34.54 21.63
N ARG A 456 41.18 -35.77 22.03
CA ARG A 456 40.21 -36.61 22.73
C ARG A 456 40.24 -36.30 24.24
N ALA A 457 39.07 -36.05 24.87
CA ALA A 457 38.97 -35.97 26.33
C ALA A 457 38.10 -37.08 26.92
N LYS A 458 38.52 -37.48 28.13
CA LYS A 458 38.14 -38.65 28.89
C LYS A 458 36.76 -38.59 29.53
N LYS A 459 36.19 -39.80 29.70
CA LYS A 459 35.01 -40.20 30.50
C LYS A 459 35.11 -39.84 31.98
N ALA A 460 33.98 -39.56 32.59
CA ALA A 460 33.63 -40.04 33.92
C ALA A 460 32.11 -40.27 34.02
N GLU A 461 31.79 -41.44 34.52
CA GLU A 461 30.50 -42.08 34.76
C GLU A 461 29.82 -41.56 36.02
N THR A 462 28.46 -41.63 36.03
CA THR A 462 27.62 -42.41 37.00
C THR A 462 26.15 -42.06 36.69
N ALA A 463 25.35 -42.99 36.24
CA ALA A 463 24.46 -43.99 36.86
C ALA A 463 23.34 -43.32 37.71
N ALA A 464 22.05 -43.57 37.51
CA ALA A 464 21.24 -44.75 37.43
C ALA A 464 19.78 -44.41 37.00
N LYS A 465 19.19 -45.25 36.15
CA LYS A 465 17.97 -46.07 36.31
C LYS A 465 16.68 -45.33 36.69
N ALA A 466 15.54 -45.48 36.02
CA ALA A 466 14.85 -46.68 35.57
C ALA A 466 13.71 -46.34 34.58
N GLU A 467 13.58 -47.11 33.55
CA GLU A 467 12.35 -47.49 32.84
C GLU A 467 11.70 -48.70 33.57
N PRO A 468 10.53 -49.28 33.18
CA PRO A 468 9.66 -49.08 32.03
C PRO A 468 8.14 -49.25 32.36
N ALA A 469 7.24 -49.04 31.40
CA ALA A 469 6.31 -50.09 30.97
C ALA A 469 5.35 -49.64 29.87
N ALA A 470 5.34 -50.46 28.87
CA ALA A 470 4.44 -50.50 27.74
C ALA A 470 3.12 -51.20 28.09
N ALA A 471 2.02 -50.89 27.33
CA ALA A 471 1.19 -51.89 26.72
C ALA A 471 -0.02 -51.24 25.97
N LYS A 472 -0.05 -51.49 24.69
CA LYS A 472 -0.98 -52.27 23.88
C LYS A 472 -2.35 -51.62 23.53
N ALA A 473 -2.49 -51.43 22.22
CA ALA A 473 -3.79 -51.46 21.52
C ALA A 473 -4.34 -52.94 21.54
N PRO A 474 -5.68 -53.10 21.32
CA PRO A 474 -6.11 -53.51 20.00
C PRO A 474 -7.52 -53.09 19.54
N ALA A 475 -7.65 -52.87 18.23
CA ALA A 475 -8.43 -53.56 17.23
C ALA A 475 -9.97 -53.53 17.25
N LYS A 476 -10.49 -52.95 16.14
CA LYS A 476 -11.55 -53.41 15.20
C LYS A 476 -12.86 -54.02 15.69
N ARG A 477 -13.89 -53.48 15.14
CA ARG A 477 -15.13 -54.03 14.49
C ARG A 477 -16.32 -53.11 14.81
N GLY A 478 -17.30 -52.81 13.94
CA GLY A 478 -17.71 -53.24 12.67
C GLY A 478 -19.13 -52.68 12.43
N ARG A 479 -19.40 -52.32 11.23
CA ARG A 479 -20.66 -52.25 10.49
C ARG A 479 -22.02 -52.47 11.20
N LYS A 480 -23.00 -51.55 10.92
CA LYS A 480 -24.32 -51.79 10.26
C LYS A 480 -25.07 -50.44 10.20
N LYS A 481 -25.52 -50.13 9.10
CA LYS A 481 -26.63 -49.90 8.21
C LYS A 481 -28.01 -49.84 8.88
N ALA A 482 -28.77 -48.87 8.29
CA ALA A 482 -30.23 -48.73 8.18
C ALA A 482 -30.86 -47.91 9.35
N GLU A 483 -31.65 -46.89 9.12
CA GLU A 483 -32.56 -46.53 8.04
C GLU A 483 -32.47 -45.05 7.67
#